data_bedf68eef92067e054192aaa570a1882
#
_entry.id   bedf68eef92067e054192aaa570a1882
#
_cell.length_a   1.000
_cell.length_b   1.000
_cell.length_c   1.000
_cell.angle_alpha   90.00
_cell.angle_beta   90.00
_cell.angle_gamma   90.00
#
_symmetry.space_group_name_H-M   'P 1'
#
loop_
_entity.id
_entity.type
_entity.pdbx_description
1 polymer ?
#
loop_
_entity_poly.entity_id
_entity_poly.type
_entity_poly.pdbx_seq_one_letter_code
_entity_poly.pdbx_strand_id
1 'polypeptide(L)'
;MITRSYTGKTCRVVRNDWTNDFDSNPQNIQSFPAQAIASMQAGANHLGYPEGTAVDVKREFMPAGQGVGAITELVPAGVLVQRIIDEAEAIIERLQGVRR
;
A
#
# COMPACT_ATOMS: atom_id res chain seq x y z
N MET A 1 6.95 1.74 2.08
CA MET A 1 7.68 1.82 3.38
C MET A 1 6.79 1.37 4.52
N ILE A 2 7.36 1.11 5.67
CA ILE A 2 6.62 0.87 6.93
C ILE A 2 6.60 2.18 7.72
N THR A 3 5.44 2.60 8.19
CA THR A 3 5.26 3.87 8.91
C THR A 3 4.14 3.79 9.95
N ARG A 4 4.13 4.73 10.89
CA ARG A 4 3.04 5.00 11.84
C ARG A 4 2.36 6.34 11.57
N SER A 5 2.78 7.06 10.53
CA SER A 5 2.41 8.46 10.29
C SER A 5 0.93 8.70 9.98
N TYR A 6 0.20 7.69 9.50
CA TYR A 6 -1.22 7.85 9.19
C TYR A 6 -2.16 7.44 10.33
N THR A 7 -1.80 6.44 11.11
CA THR A 7 -2.73 5.86 12.10
C THR A 7 -2.19 5.82 13.52
N GLY A 8 -0.89 5.99 13.70
CA GLY A 8 -0.21 5.72 14.97
C GLY A 8 0.12 4.23 15.17
N LYS A 9 -0.40 3.35 14.32
CA LYS A 9 -0.05 1.92 14.26
C LYS A 9 0.83 1.65 13.03
N THR A 10 1.70 0.66 13.15
CA THR A 10 2.58 0.24 12.05
C THR A 10 1.77 -0.27 10.85
N CYS A 11 1.99 0.30 9.70
CA CYS A 11 1.41 -0.15 8.44
C CYS A 11 2.38 0.07 7.28
N ARG A 12 2.20 -0.72 6.22
CA ARG A 12 2.93 -0.55 4.96
C ARG A 12 2.14 0.37 4.05
N VAL A 13 2.84 1.36 3.47
CA VAL A 13 2.22 2.35 2.58
C VAL A 13 3.14 2.67 1.42
N VAL A 14 2.58 3.25 0.37
CA VAL A 14 3.35 3.92 -0.68
C VAL A 14 4.01 5.18 -0.08
N ARG A 15 5.32 5.35 -0.30
CA ARG A 15 6.07 6.53 0.17
C ARG A 15 5.60 7.78 -0.57
N ASN A 16 5.41 8.88 0.16
CA ASN A 16 4.99 10.17 -0.38
C ASN A 16 5.45 11.33 0.54
N ASP A 17 5.01 12.55 0.26
CA ASP A 17 5.43 13.73 1.01
C ASP A 17 5.02 13.66 2.48
N TRP A 18 3.81 13.19 2.79
CA TRP A 18 3.35 12.99 4.17
C TRP A 18 4.25 12.04 4.95
N THR A 19 4.56 10.90 4.37
CA THR A 19 5.43 9.92 5.03
C THR A 19 6.86 10.42 5.21
N ASN A 20 7.39 11.20 4.25
CA ASN A 20 8.72 11.77 4.33
C ASN A 20 8.83 12.83 5.44
N ASP A 21 7.80 13.67 5.61
CA ASP A 21 7.75 14.67 6.67
C ASP A 21 7.82 14.03 8.06
N PHE A 22 7.04 12.96 8.28
CA PHE A 22 7.04 12.23 9.55
C PHE A 22 8.27 11.33 9.73
N ASP A 23 8.87 10.83 8.66
CA ASP A 23 10.13 10.08 8.72
C ASP A 23 11.28 10.96 9.23
N SER A 24 11.26 12.24 8.84
CA SER A 24 12.20 13.26 9.30
C SER A 24 11.92 13.73 10.75
N ASN A 25 10.70 13.59 11.22
CA ASN A 25 10.25 14.08 12.53
C ASN A 25 9.37 13.03 13.27
N PRO A 26 9.90 11.82 13.56
CA PRO A 26 9.11 10.70 14.10
C PRO A 26 8.54 10.98 15.49
N GLN A 27 9.12 11.92 16.24
CA GLN A 27 8.62 12.37 17.54
C GLN A 27 7.25 13.07 17.45
N ASN A 28 6.85 13.54 16.26
CA ASN A 28 5.57 14.18 16.04
C ASN A 28 4.43 13.19 15.79
N ILE A 29 4.74 11.90 15.64
CA ILE A 29 3.73 10.86 15.43
C ILE A 29 3.02 10.57 16.76
N GLN A 30 1.71 10.78 16.77
CA GLN A 30 0.86 10.48 17.93
C GLN A 30 0.51 8.98 17.99
N SER A 31 0.05 8.52 19.16
CA SER A 31 -0.47 7.18 19.30
C SER A 31 -1.84 7.03 18.63
N PHE A 32 -2.20 5.81 18.24
CA PHE A 32 -3.56 5.51 17.79
C PHE A 32 -4.57 5.73 18.95
N PRO A 33 -5.74 6.31 18.70
CA PRO A 33 -6.30 6.74 17.43
C PRO A 33 -5.99 8.20 17.05
N ALA A 34 -5.29 8.96 17.90
CA ALA A 34 -5.06 10.39 17.69
C ALA A 34 -4.38 10.70 16.36
N GLN A 35 -3.38 9.91 15.96
CA GLN A 35 -2.71 10.08 14.67
C GLN A 35 -3.63 9.81 13.49
N ALA A 36 -4.54 8.84 13.59
CA ALA A 36 -5.54 8.58 12.55
C ALA A 36 -6.47 9.78 12.35
N ILE A 37 -6.95 10.35 13.44
CA ILE A 37 -7.79 11.55 13.40
C ILE A 37 -7.01 12.74 12.81
N ALA A 38 -5.77 12.93 13.21
CA ALA A 38 -4.92 14.01 12.70
C ALA A 38 -4.68 13.88 11.19
N SER A 39 -4.41 12.69 10.67
CA SER A 39 -4.22 12.47 9.23
C SER A 39 -5.50 12.71 8.42
N MET A 40 -6.67 12.35 8.95
CA MET A 40 -7.97 12.66 8.34
C MET A 40 -8.24 14.16 8.32
N GLN A 41 -8.03 14.84 9.44
CA GLN A 41 -8.22 16.30 9.54
C GLN A 41 -7.27 17.09 8.65
N ALA A 42 -6.07 16.58 8.44
CA ALA A 42 -5.08 17.16 7.53
C ALA A 42 -5.37 16.88 6.04
N GLY A 43 -6.42 16.11 5.71
CA GLY A 43 -6.75 15.73 4.33
C GLY A 43 -5.74 14.80 3.68
N ALA A 44 -5.05 13.98 4.48
CA ALA A 44 -4.07 13.01 4.02
C ALA A 44 -4.58 11.55 4.12
N ASN A 45 -5.79 11.35 4.63
CA ASN A 45 -6.37 10.02 4.84
C ASN A 45 -7.87 10.06 4.58
N HIS A 46 -8.28 9.48 3.45
CA HIS A 46 -9.67 9.43 3.01
C HIS A 46 -10.22 8.00 3.00
N LEU A 47 -9.66 7.08 3.78
CA LEU A 47 -10.20 5.73 3.91
C LEU A 47 -11.65 5.77 4.43
N GLY A 48 -12.55 5.15 3.68
CA GLY A 48 -13.97 5.13 4.00
C GLY A 48 -14.76 6.33 3.47
N TYR A 49 -14.14 7.26 2.78
CA TYR A 49 -14.83 8.35 2.10
C TYR A 49 -15.53 7.85 0.81
N PRO A 50 -16.58 8.55 0.35
CA PRO A 50 -17.28 8.17 -0.88
C PRO A 50 -16.36 8.11 -2.10
N GLU A 51 -16.69 7.24 -3.04
CA GLU A 51 -16.02 7.19 -4.33
C GLU A 51 -16.06 8.56 -5.03
N GLY A 52 -14.97 8.93 -5.70
CA GLY A 52 -14.83 10.22 -6.37
C GLY A 52 -14.44 11.39 -5.45
N THR A 53 -14.21 11.15 -4.15
CA THR A 53 -13.63 12.17 -3.28
C THR A 53 -12.28 12.62 -3.82
N ALA A 54 -12.11 13.94 -3.99
CA ALA A 54 -10.84 14.51 -4.44
C ALA A 54 -9.74 14.31 -3.38
N VAL A 55 -8.60 13.79 -3.79
CA VAL A 55 -7.45 13.54 -2.91
C VAL A 55 -6.18 14.17 -3.47
N ASP A 56 -5.26 14.56 -2.59
CA ASP A 56 -3.92 14.94 -2.96
C ASP A 56 -3.02 13.70 -2.95
N VAL A 57 -2.79 13.12 -4.12
CA VAL A 57 -1.99 11.88 -4.29
C VAL A 57 -0.57 11.97 -3.73
N LYS A 58 -0.02 13.19 -3.56
CA LYS A 58 1.30 13.40 -2.96
C LYS A 58 1.31 13.19 -1.44
N ARG A 59 0.15 13.16 -0.82
CA ARG A 59 0.01 13.03 0.63
C ARG A 59 -0.94 11.93 1.06
N GLU A 60 -1.70 11.36 0.12
CA GLU A 60 -2.78 10.41 0.42
C GLU A 60 -2.29 9.10 1.02
N PHE A 61 -3.06 8.59 1.97
CA PHE A 61 -2.85 7.28 2.57
C PHE A 61 -3.11 6.16 1.56
N MET A 62 -2.06 5.57 1.06
CA MET A 62 -2.10 4.43 0.13
C MET A 62 -1.54 3.18 0.80
N PRO A 63 -2.37 2.42 1.53
CA PRO A 63 -1.92 1.17 2.17
C PRO A 63 -1.56 0.12 1.12
N ALA A 64 -0.58 -0.70 1.44
CA ALA A 64 -0.06 -1.74 0.56
C ALA A 64 0.26 -3.02 1.35
N GLY A 65 0.19 -4.15 0.66
CA GLY A 65 0.60 -5.44 1.21
C GLY A 65 2.11 -5.68 1.12
N GLN A 66 2.56 -6.78 1.71
CA GLN A 66 3.98 -7.18 1.64
C GLN A 66 4.46 -7.43 0.21
N GLY A 67 3.59 -7.91 -0.67
CA GLY A 67 3.90 -8.18 -2.07
C GLY A 67 4.24 -6.93 -2.91
N VAL A 68 3.99 -5.72 -2.40
CA VAL A 68 4.27 -4.49 -3.15
C VAL A 68 5.74 -4.35 -3.54
N GLY A 69 6.65 -4.89 -2.74
CA GLY A 69 8.09 -4.87 -3.04
C GLY A 69 8.49 -5.70 -4.26
N ALA A 70 7.65 -6.64 -4.70
CA ALA A 70 7.88 -7.46 -5.90
C ALA A 70 7.30 -6.82 -7.18
N ILE A 71 6.57 -5.71 -7.07
CA ILE A 71 6.02 -4.99 -8.21
C ILE A 71 7.11 -4.08 -8.79
N THR A 72 7.50 -4.34 -10.04
CA THR A 72 8.59 -3.63 -10.73
C THR A 72 8.13 -2.86 -11.95
N GLU A 73 6.88 -3.04 -12.38
CA GLU A 73 6.32 -2.42 -13.59
C GLU A 73 4.82 -2.16 -13.45
N LEU A 74 4.33 -1.22 -14.24
CA LEU A 74 2.90 -0.98 -14.44
C LEU A 74 2.46 -1.73 -15.70
N VAL A 75 1.44 -2.57 -15.57
CA VAL A 75 0.87 -3.31 -16.70
C VAL A 75 -0.65 -3.12 -16.76
N PRO A 76 -1.28 -3.19 -17.94
CA PRO A 76 -2.73 -3.19 -18.05
C PRO A 76 -3.34 -4.36 -17.27
N ALA A 77 -4.49 -4.14 -16.62
CA ALA A 77 -5.12 -5.14 -15.76
C ALA A 77 -5.37 -6.48 -16.45
N GLY A 78 -5.82 -6.48 -17.72
CA GLY A 78 -6.04 -7.70 -18.49
C GLY A 78 -4.74 -8.50 -18.74
N VAL A 79 -3.63 -7.81 -18.98
CA VAL A 79 -2.31 -8.44 -19.13
C VAL A 79 -1.87 -9.07 -17.81
N LEU A 80 -2.09 -8.38 -16.69
CA LEU A 80 -1.76 -8.90 -15.36
C LEU A 80 -2.54 -10.18 -15.03
N VAL A 81 -3.84 -10.20 -15.29
CA VAL A 81 -4.70 -11.37 -15.04
C VAL A 81 -4.21 -12.56 -15.86
N GLN A 82 -3.95 -12.36 -17.17
CA GLN A 82 -3.46 -13.46 -18.02
C GLN A 82 -2.11 -13.98 -17.56
N ARG A 83 -1.19 -13.09 -17.18
CA ARG A 83 0.14 -13.47 -16.65
C ARG A 83 0.02 -14.30 -15.38
N ILE A 84 -0.88 -13.94 -14.45
CA ILE A 84 -1.12 -14.71 -13.23
C ILE A 84 -1.60 -16.15 -13.56
N ILE A 85 -2.49 -16.28 -14.53
CA ILE A 85 -3.01 -17.58 -14.95
C ILE A 85 -1.90 -18.43 -15.59
N ASP A 86 -1.16 -17.86 -16.53
CA ASP A 86 -0.07 -18.57 -17.23
C ASP A 86 1.02 -19.04 -16.26
N GLU A 87 1.40 -18.21 -15.30
CA GLU A 87 2.36 -18.56 -14.25
C GLU A 87 1.85 -19.68 -13.34
N ALA A 88 0.56 -19.63 -12.97
CA ALA A 88 -0.06 -20.66 -12.14
C ALA A 88 -0.09 -22.02 -12.87
N GLU A 89 -0.47 -22.04 -14.14
CA GLU A 89 -0.46 -23.26 -14.97
C GLU A 89 0.94 -23.85 -15.10
N ALA A 90 1.94 -23.01 -15.39
CA ALA A 90 3.33 -23.45 -15.48
C ALA A 90 3.86 -24.04 -14.15
N ILE A 91 3.44 -23.48 -13.01
CA ILE A 91 3.79 -24.01 -11.69
C ILE A 91 3.14 -25.39 -11.46
N ILE A 92 1.86 -25.53 -11.81
CA ILE A 92 1.13 -26.80 -11.68
C ILE A 92 1.78 -27.89 -12.52
N GLU A 93 2.10 -27.61 -13.77
CA GLU A 93 2.80 -28.55 -14.66
C GLU A 93 4.17 -28.98 -14.08
N ARG A 94 4.94 -28.02 -13.61
CA ARG A 94 6.23 -28.28 -12.97
C ARG A 94 6.09 -29.18 -11.74
N LEU A 95 5.07 -28.96 -10.91
CA LEU A 95 4.84 -29.76 -9.71
C LEU A 95 4.36 -31.16 -10.02
N GLN A 96 3.66 -31.41 -11.13
CA GLN A 96 3.26 -32.73 -11.58
C GLN A 96 4.48 -33.60 -11.93
N GLY A 97 5.59 -32.99 -12.39
CA GLY A 97 6.86 -33.68 -12.68
C GLY A 97 7.66 -34.07 -11.43
N VAL A 98 7.26 -33.61 -10.23
CA VAL A 98 7.97 -33.88 -8.95
C VAL A 98 7.36 -35.07 -8.19
N ARG A 99 6.69 -35.99 -8.86
CA ARG A 99 6.16 -37.19 -8.21
C ARG A 99 7.31 -38.13 -7.80
N ARG A 100 7.29 -38.50 -6.53
CA ARG A 100 8.11 -39.57 -5.97
C ARG A 100 7.35 -40.90 -5.99
#